data_88847642c1f42fcc59cf9fffbd69a08e
#
_entry.id   88847642c1f42fcc59cf9fffbd69a08e
#
_cell.length_a   1.000
_cell.length_b   1.000
_cell.length_c   1.000
_cell.angle_alpha   90.00
_cell.angle_beta   90.00
_cell.angle_gamma   90.00
#
_symmetry.space_group_name_H-M   'P 1'
#
loop_
_entity.id
_entity.type
_entity.pdbx_description
1 polymer ?
#
loop_
_entity_poly.entity_id
_entity_poly.type
_entity_poly.pdbx_seq_one_letter_code
_entity_poly.pdbx_strand_id
1 'polypeptide(L)'
;IQEDLTNSYSLMAWNTFLIDPLVNNNGDTINGEYISNFSTSPKLQSKNITRAGDMKEFIISLGGSYKEKLYLGATIGIPTFEYYEYTEYMERETSDTSNNLRQMFFSEEISAYGTGYNLKAGFIYRFSEKIKLGGSIHTPTFFSIEEDYNTSMTTFTKDTTRNDNMGYFNPFNYNLVTPLKVSISASTNFKNLLI
;
A
#
# COMPACT_ATOMS: atom_id res chain seq x y z
N ILE A 1 31.22 -4.43 14.28
CA ILE A 1 30.29 -3.27 14.31
C ILE A 1 29.16 -3.49 13.31
N GLN A 2 29.47 -3.84 12.05
CA GLN A 2 28.45 -4.09 11.02
C GLN A 2 27.58 -5.32 11.31
N GLU A 3 28.10 -6.31 12.03
CA GLU A 3 27.37 -7.52 12.42
C GLU A 3 26.27 -7.26 13.45
N ASP A 4 26.34 -6.14 14.19
CA ASP A 4 25.31 -5.75 15.15
C ASP A 4 24.10 -5.07 14.50
N LEU A 5 24.22 -4.63 13.23
CA LEU A 5 23.15 -3.97 12.47
C LEU A 5 22.27 -5.02 11.75
N THR A 6 21.33 -5.60 12.47
CA THR A 6 20.43 -6.66 11.95
C THR A 6 19.26 -6.12 11.12
N ASN A 7 19.01 -4.81 11.18
CA ASN A 7 17.93 -4.15 10.45
C ASN A 7 18.48 -3.50 9.17
N SER A 8 17.83 -3.74 8.05
CA SER A 8 18.17 -3.17 6.75
C SER A 8 18.31 -1.64 6.77
N TYR A 9 17.44 -0.93 7.46
CA TYR A 9 17.48 0.54 7.57
C TYR A 9 18.70 1.02 8.38
N SER A 10 19.06 0.32 9.44
CA SER A 10 20.24 0.64 10.24
C SER A 10 21.53 0.43 9.43
N LEU A 11 21.56 -0.60 8.59
CA LEU A 11 22.70 -0.85 7.70
C LEU A 11 22.83 0.25 6.64
N MET A 12 21.71 0.69 6.03
CA MET A 12 21.72 1.82 5.10
C MET A 12 22.18 3.11 5.78
N ALA A 13 21.69 3.38 6.99
CA ALA A 13 22.12 4.55 7.77
C ALA A 13 23.64 4.54 8.07
N TRP A 14 24.18 3.36 8.35
CA TRP A 14 25.62 3.17 8.53
C TRP A 14 26.40 3.40 7.23
N ASN A 15 25.99 2.75 6.13
CA ASN A 15 26.68 2.82 4.85
C ASN A 15 26.68 4.24 4.26
N THR A 16 25.66 5.03 4.61
CA THR A 16 25.52 6.42 4.14
C THR A 16 26.07 7.45 5.15
N PHE A 17 26.70 7.03 6.26
CA PHE A 17 27.18 7.93 7.33
C PHE A 17 26.06 8.78 7.97
N LEU A 18 24.84 8.30 7.99
CA LEU A 18 23.79 8.93 8.79
C LEU A 18 24.04 8.70 10.29
N ILE A 19 24.61 7.55 10.61
CA ILE A 19 25.01 7.17 11.98
C ILE A 19 26.48 6.70 12.01
N ASP A 20 27.13 6.97 13.14
CA ASP A 20 28.46 6.46 13.46
C ASP A 20 28.43 5.71 14.81
N PRO A 21 29.38 4.80 15.09
CA PRO A 21 29.43 4.15 16.37
C PRO A 21 29.78 5.15 17.47
N LEU A 22 29.16 5.00 18.63
CA LEU A 22 29.52 5.77 19.80
C LEU A 22 30.90 5.31 20.28
N VAL A 23 31.80 6.26 20.59
CA VAL A 23 33.13 5.99 21.13
C VAL A 23 33.22 6.46 22.59
N ASN A 24 33.94 5.71 23.40
CA ASN A 24 34.24 6.09 24.78
C ASN A 24 35.38 7.15 24.84
N ASN A 25 35.72 7.60 26.05
CA ASN A 25 36.76 8.60 26.25
C ASN A 25 38.17 8.13 25.82
N ASN A 26 38.38 6.84 25.63
CA ASN A 26 39.64 6.24 25.18
C ASN A 26 39.69 6.08 23.65
N GLY A 27 38.60 6.38 22.95
CA GLY A 27 38.48 6.19 21.50
C GLY A 27 38.01 4.80 21.07
N ASP A 28 37.65 3.91 22.02
CA ASP A 28 37.15 2.58 21.70
C ASP A 28 35.65 2.65 21.38
N THR A 29 35.19 1.89 20.41
CA THR A 29 33.76 1.79 20.06
C THR A 29 32.99 1.05 21.15
N ILE A 30 31.83 1.60 21.51
CA ILE A 30 30.87 0.95 22.39
C ILE A 30 29.97 0.07 21.55
N ASN A 31 30.01 -1.25 21.76
CA ASN A 31 29.22 -2.20 20.96
C ASN A 31 27.71 -1.93 21.10
N GLY A 32 27.04 -1.88 19.95
CA GLY A 32 25.58 -1.71 19.85
C GLY A 32 25.09 -0.28 20.09
N GLU A 33 25.97 0.70 20.34
CA GLU A 33 25.59 2.10 20.50
C GLU A 33 26.04 2.95 19.32
N TYR A 34 25.11 3.77 18.81
CA TYR A 34 25.32 4.62 17.65
C TYR A 34 24.86 6.05 17.91
N ILE A 35 25.48 7.00 17.27
CA ILE A 35 25.16 8.42 17.32
C ILE A 35 24.78 8.93 15.93
N SER A 36 23.79 9.79 15.86
CA SER A 36 23.43 10.48 14.60
C SER A 36 24.47 11.53 14.23
N ASN A 37 24.83 11.58 12.95
CA ASN A 37 25.70 12.60 12.38
C ASN A 37 24.98 13.92 12.06
N PHE A 38 23.67 13.97 12.20
CA PHE A 38 22.96 15.24 12.25
C PHE A 38 23.23 15.99 13.56
N SER A 39 23.24 17.32 13.48
CA SER A 39 23.30 18.18 14.67
C SER A 39 22.06 18.01 15.56
N THR A 40 22.07 18.56 16.76
CA THR A 40 20.89 18.67 17.63
C THR A 40 20.00 19.88 17.28
N SER A 41 20.40 20.72 16.31
CA SER A 41 19.66 21.89 15.86
C SER A 41 18.36 21.49 15.15
N PRO A 42 17.36 22.39 15.06
CA PRO A 42 16.16 22.13 14.27
C PRO A 42 16.47 21.81 12.81
N LYS A 43 15.68 20.91 12.21
CA LYS A 43 15.80 20.44 10.82
C LYS A 43 14.60 20.91 10.01
N LEU A 44 14.83 21.12 8.72
CA LEU A 44 13.74 21.15 7.76
C LEU A 44 13.42 19.71 7.34
N GLN A 45 12.17 19.30 7.52
CA GLN A 45 11.70 17.99 7.13
C GLN A 45 10.63 18.12 6.05
N SER A 46 10.65 17.23 5.07
CA SER A 46 9.65 17.13 4.01
C SER A 46 9.36 15.67 3.71
N LYS A 47 8.08 15.35 3.49
CA LYS A 47 7.66 14.04 3.03
C LYS A 47 6.75 14.20 1.82
N ASN A 48 7.16 13.63 0.68
CA ASN A 48 6.38 13.59 -0.55
C ASN A 48 5.90 12.16 -0.78
N ILE A 49 4.62 11.99 -1.11
CA ILE A 49 4.03 10.69 -1.41
C ILE A 49 3.35 10.79 -2.76
N THR A 50 3.74 9.93 -3.68
CA THR A 50 3.10 9.76 -4.99
C THR A 50 2.45 8.40 -5.03
N ARG A 51 1.16 8.35 -5.37
CA ARG A 51 0.39 7.12 -5.49
C ARG A 51 -0.26 7.05 -6.85
N ALA A 52 -0.25 5.88 -7.43
CA ALA A 52 -0.96 5.56 -8.66
C ALA A 52 -1.51 4.13 -8.56
N GLY A 53 -2.56 3.86 -9.30
CA GLY A 53 -3.10 2.50 -9.37
C GLY A 53 -4.45 2.48 -10.04
N ASP A 54 -4.83 1.29 -10.47
CA ASP A 54 -6.14 1.03 -11.04
C ASP A 54 -6.65 -0.36 -10.67
N MET A 55 -7.95 -0.54 -10.80
CA MET A 55 -8.61 -1.84 -10.63
C MET A 55 -9.55 -2.06 -11.80
N LYS A 56 -9.46 -3.23 -12.43
CA LYS A 56 -10.31 -3.69 -13.52
C LYS A 56 -10.97 -5.01 -13.13
N GLU A 57 -12.16 -5.28 -13.63
CA GLU A 57 -12.81 -6.58 -13.42
C GLU A 57 -13.33 -7.09 -14.77
N PHE A 58 -12.85 -8.26 -15.17
CA PHE A 58 -13.46 -9.02 -16.27
C PHE A 58 -14.65 -9.79 -15.73
N ILE A 59 -15.81 -9.67 -16.42
CA ILE A 59 -17.09 -10.17 -15.93
C ILE A 59 -17.76 -11.04 -16.99
N ILE A 60 -18.22 -12.24 -16.58
CA ILE A 60 -19.12 -13.08 -17.36
C ILE A 60 -20.41 -13.24 -16.57
N SER A 61 -21.55 -12.88 -17.17
CA SER A 61 -22.84 -12.91 -16.51
C SER A 61 -23.87 -13.69 -17.32
N LEU A 62 -24.72 -14.44 -16.59
CA LEU A 62 -25.89 -15.10 -17.13
C LEU A 62 -27.12 -14.68 -16.32
N GLY A 63 -28.23 -14.49 -17.00
CA GLY A 63 -29.49 -14.16 -16.35
C GLY A 63 -30.70 -14.72 -17.12
N GLY A 64 -31.75 -14.95 -16.38
CA GLY A 64 -33.00 -15.43 -16.94
C GLY A 64 -34.20 -15.06 -16.10
N SER A 65 -35.39 -15.21 -16.69
CA SER A 65 -36.67 -15.01 -16.01
C SER A 65 -37.57 -16.22 -16.09
N TYR A 66 -38.27 -16.49 -15.02
CA TYR A 66 -39.29 -17.54 -14.95
C TYR A 66 -40.66 -16.91 -14.73
N LYS A 67 -41.59 -17.18 -15.69
CA LYS A 67 -42.97 -16.69 -15.67
C LYS A 67 -43.08 -15.17 -15.45
N GLU A 68 -42.09 -14.38 -15.88
CA GLU A 68 -42.00 -12.93 -15.68
C GLU A 68 -42.14 -12.45 -14.22
N LYS A 69 -42.08 -13.40 -13.28
CA LYS A 69 -42.18 -13.14 -11.83
C LYS A 69 -40.85 -13.28 -11.11
N LEU A 70 -40.03 -14.24 -11.47
CA LEU A 70 -38.74 -14.49 -10.85
C LEU A 70 -37.64 -14.22 -11.88
N TYR A 71 -36.76 -13.33 -11.57
CA TYR A 71 -35.54 -13.04 -12.32
C TYR A 71 -34.35 -13.53 -11.52
N LEU A 72 -33.46 -14.28 -12.14
CA LEU A 72 -32.27 -14.82 -11.55
C LEU A 72 -31.05 -14.37 -12.37
N GLY A 73 -29.97 -14.08 -11.70
CA GLY A 73 -28.70 -13.76 -12.34
C GLY A 73 -27.52 -14.32 -11.55
N ALA A 74 -26.49 -14.70 -12.26
CA ALA A 74 -25.22 -15.11 -11.71
C ALA A 74 -24.08 -14.52 -12.54
N THR A 75 -22.99 -14.20 -11.88
CA THR A 75 -21.82 -13.53 -12.45
C THR A 75 -20.55 -14.15 -11.89
N ILE A 76 -19.58 -14.41 -12.77
CA ILE A 76 -18.21 -14.71 -12.42
C ILE A 76 -17.40 -13.43 -12.66
N GLY A 77 -16.66 -12.98 -11.67
CA GLY A 77 -15.78 -11.82 -11.76
C GLY A 77 -14.32 -12.22 -11.57
N ILE A 78 -13.46 -11.65 -12.40
CA ILE A 78 -12.00 -11.79 -12.31
C ILE A 78 -11.43 -10.37 -12.20
N PRO A 79 -11.32 -9.81 -10.97
CA PRO A 79 -10.70 -8.53 -10.74
C PRO A 79 -9.17 -8.63 -10.81
N THR A 80 -8.55 -7.59 -11.36
CA THR A 80 -7.11 -7.35 -11.31
C THR A 80 -6.89 -5.94 -10.79
N PHE A 81 -5.82 -5.73 -10.05
CA PHE A 81 -5.39 -4.39 -9.64
C PHE A 81 -3.89 -4.23 -9.77
N GLU A 82 -3.48 -2.98 -9.97
CA GLU A 82 -2.11 -2.53 -9.93
C GLU A 82 -2.05 -1.36 -8.94
N TYR A 83 -1.02 -1.35 -8.09
CA TYR A 83 -0.78 -0.29 -7.13
C TYR A 83 0.69 0.07 -7.13
N TYR A 84 0.97 1.37 -7.12
CA TYR A 84 2.29 1.94 -7.02
C TYR A 84 2.29 3.06 -5.97
N GLU A 85 3.27 3.03 -5.07
CA GLU A 85 3.54 4.11 -4.14
C GLU A 85 5.02 4.42 -4.12
N TYR A 86 5.37 5.68 -4.28
CA TYR A 86 6.69 6.22 -4.05
C TYR A 86 6.62 7.26 -2.94
N THR A 87 7.37 7.02 -1.87
CA THR A 87 7.53 7.94 -0.75
C THR A 87 8.96 8.43 -0.72
N GLU A 88 9.15 9.75 -0.63
CA GLU A 88 10.43 10.38 -0.39
C GLU A 88 10.36 11.23 0.87
N TYR A 89 11.21 10.92 1.82
CA TYR A 89 11.43 11.71 3.04
C TYR A 89 12.78 12.42 2.93
N MET A 90 12.79 13.73 3.22
CA MET A 90 13.98 14.57 3.22
C MET A 90 14.14 15.24 4.59
N GLU A 91 15.37 15.23 5.07
CA GLU A 91 15.79 15.98 6.25
C GLU A 91 17.02 16.81 5.92
N ARG A 92 17.00 18.10 6.28
CA ARG A 92 18.08 19.03 5.98
C ARG A 92 18.39 19.93 7.16
N GLU A 93 19.70 20.17 7.41
CA GLU A 93 20.17 21.16 8.36
C GLU A 93 19.71 22.56 7.94
N THR A 94 19.23 23.35 8.92
CA THR A 94 18.81 24.74 8.70
C THR A 94 19.89 25.76 9.06
N SER A 95 20.92 25.35 9.76
CA SER A 95 22.04 26.19 10.19
C SER A 95 23.36 25.61 9.71
N ASP A 96 24.37 26.45 9.54
CA ASP A 96 25.73 26.00 9.29
C ASP A 96 26.35 25.48 10.59
N THR A 97 26.29 24.17 10.76
CA THR A 97 26.79 23.47 11.91
C THR A 97 28.22 22.95 11.69
N SER A 98 28.92 22.64 12.77
CA SER A 98 30.22 21.96 12.70
C SER A 98 30.12 20.54 12.14
N ASN A 99 28.95 19.95 12.17
CA ASN A 99 28.70 18.60 11.66
C ASN A 99 28.86 18.54 10.14
N ASN A 100 29.37 17.42 9.66
CA ASN A 100 29.65 17.24 8.24
C ASN A 100 28.37 16.94 7.43
N LEU A 101 27.38 16.26 8.01
CA LEU A 101 26.13 15.88 7.36
C LEU A 101 25.22 17.11 7.16
N ARG A 102 24.71 17.29 5.95
CA ARG A 102 23.89 18.45 5.54
C ARG A 102 22.44 18.10 5.24
N GLN A 103 22.26 16.97 4.57
CA GLN A 103 20.93 16.56 4.09
C GLN A 103 20.91 15.06 3.92
N MET A 104 19.74 14.48 4.13
CA MET A 104 19.46 13.11 3.74
C MET A 104 18.14 13.01 2.98
N PHE A 105 18.07 12.05 2.07
CA PHE A 105 16.85 11.55 1.47
C PHE A 105 16.72 10.07 1.79
N PHE A 106 15.51 9.68 2.14
CA PHE A 106 15.13 8.30 2.28
C PHE A 106 13.92 8.04 1.39
N SER A 107 14.00 7.08 0.48
CA SER A 107 12.90 6.75 -0.40
C SER A 107 12.49 5.29 -0.26
N GLU A 108 11.19 5.08 -0.39
CA GLU A 108 10.54 3.78 -0.40
C GLU A 108 9.66 3.69 -1.64
N GLU A 109 9.75 2.57 -2.33
CA GLU A 109 8.97 2.27 -3.53
C GLU A 109 8.25 0.94 -3.32
N ILE A 110 6.95 0.95 -3.52
CA ILE A 110 6.08 -0.23 -3.42
C ILE A 110 5.37 -0.38 -4.75
N SER A 111 5.46 -1.56 -5.34
CA SER A 111 4.67 -1.97 -6.50
C SER A 111 3.94 -3.25 -6.17
N ALA A 112 2.61 -3.26 -6.32
CA ALA A 112 1.80 -4.43 -6.06
C ALA A 112 0.88 -4.72 -7.24
N TYR A 113 0.80 -5.99 -7.61
CA TYR A 113 -0.10 -6.52 -8.62
C TYR A 113 -0.94 -7.64 -8.03
N GLY A 114 -2.26 -7.61 -8.27
CA GLY A 114 -3.15 -8.62 -7.75
C GLY A 114 -4.17 -9.11 -8.77
N THR A 115 -4.39 -10.42 -8.79
CA THR A 115 -5.48 -11.05 -9.54
C THR A 115 -6.36 -11.85 -8.60
N GLY A 116 -7.67 -11.72 -8.74
CA GLY A 116 -8.63 -12.41 -7.90
C GLY A 116 -9.77 -13.04 -8.68
N TYR A 117 -10.63 -13.74 -7.96
CA TYR A 117 -11.88 -14.28 -8.49
C TYR A 117 -12.99 -14.22 -7.45
N ASN A 118 -14.21 -14.02 -7.92
CA ASN A 118 -15.41 -14.00 -7.11
C ASN A 118 -16.63 -14.47 -7.90
N LEU A 119 -17.68 -14.82 -7.16
CA LEU A 119 -18.99 -15.15 -7.69
C LEU A 119 -20.04 -14.19 -7.12
N LYS A 120 -20.98 -13.78 -7.96
CA LYS A 120 -22.11 -12.94 -7.56
C LYS A 120 -23.38 -13.62 -8.04
N ALA A 121 -24.38 -13.71 -7.18
CA ALA A 121 -25.70 -14.21 -7.56
C ALA A 121 -26.78 -13.27 -7.01
N GLY A 122 -27.89 -13.18 -7.73
CA GLY A 122 -28.97 -12.33 -7.31
C GLY A 122 -30.30 -12.77 -7.88
N PHE A 123 -31.36 -12.34 -7.22
CA PHE A 123 -32.72 -12.54 -7.69
C PHE A 123 -33.57 -11.29 -7.51
N ILE A 124 -34.61 -11.16 -8.36
CA ILE A 124 -35.69 -10.23 -8.17
C ILE A 124 -36.98 -11.02 -8.29
N TYR A 125 -37.81 -10.94 -7.26
CA TYR A 125 -39.15 -11.54 -7.28
C TYR A 125 -40.23 -10.46 -7.35
N ARG A 126 -41.06 -10.52 -8.39
CA ARG A 126 -42.23 -9.65 -8.58
C ARG A 126 -43.42 -10.28 -7.86
N PHE A 127 -43.64 -9.83 -6.62
CA PHE A 127 -44.76 -10.31 -5.79
C PHE A 127 -46.10 -9.87 -6.37
N SER A 128 -46.17 -8.62 -6.87
CA SER A 128 -47.31 -8.04 -7.57
C SER A 128 -46.82 -7.02 -8.61
N GLU A 129 -47.74 -6.42 -9.37
CA GLU A 129 -47.39 -5.33 -10.30
C GLU A 129 -46.78 -4.12 -9.58
N LYS A 130 -47.08 -3.97 -8.28
CA LYS A 130 -46.62 -2.84 -7.46
C LYS A 130 -45.44 -3.15 -6.59
N ILE A 131 -45.22 -4.41 -6.20
CA ILE A 131 -44.23 -4.80 -5.21
C ILE A 131 -43.21 -5.76 -5.81
N LYS A 132 -41.95 -5.42 -5.69
CA LYS A 132 -40.79 -6.27 -6.04
C LYS A 132 -39.87 -6.41 -4.84
N LEU A 133 -39.33 -7.60 -4.64
CA LEU A 133 -38.34 -7.91 -3.67
C LEU A 133 -37.07 -8.40 -4.38
N GLY A 134 -35.91 -8.02 -3.92
CA GLY A 134 -34.65 -8.45 -4.47
C GLY A 134 -33.65 -8.85 -3.41
N GLY A 135 -32.74 -9.69 -3.80
CA GLY A 135 -31.62 -10.06 -2.96
C GLY A 135 -30.40 -10.41 -3.80
N SER A 136 -29.23 -10.15 -3.26
CA SER A 136 -27.97 -10.56 -3.88
C SER A 136 -26.96 -11.00 -2.85
N ILE A 137 -26.09 -11.89 -3.28
CA ILE A 137 -24.95 -12.37 -2.54
C ILE A 137 -23.71 -12.25 -3.42
N HIS A 138 -22.63 -11.69 -2.86
CA HIS A 138 -21.29 -11.69 -3.46
C HIS A 138 -20.39 -12.52 -2.55
N THR A 139 -19.77 -13.54 -3.11
CA THR A 139 -18.73 -14.27 -2.36
C THR A 139 -17.57 -13.36 -2.00
N PRO A 140 -16.76 -13.71 -1.04
CA PRO A 140 -15.43 -13.13 -0.91
C PRO A 140 -14.69 -13.16 -2.25
N THR A 141 -13.90 -12.13 -2.53
CA THR A 141 -12.90 -12.17 -3.61
C THR A 141 -11.61 -12.72 -3.03
N PHE A 142 -11.09 -13.74 -3.66
CA PHE A 142 -9.81 -14.35 -3.31
C PHE A 142 -8.75 -13.79 -4.25
N PHE A 143 -7.88 -12.92 -3.72
CA PHE A 143 -6.77 -12.34 -4.44
C PHE A 143 -5.48 -13.09 -4.16
N SER A 144 -4.67 -13.30 -5.20
CA SER A 144 -3.25 -13.57 -5.11
C SER A 144 -2.52 -12.29 -5.47
N ILE A 145 -1.63 -11.85 -4.59
CA ILE A 145 -0.94 -10.55 -4.70
C ILE A 145 0.56 -10.82 -4.68
N GLU A 146 1.25 -10.16 -5.61
CA GLU A 146 2.70 -10.06 -5.65
C GLU A 146 3.08 -8.61 -5.38
N GLU A 147 4.00 -8.38 -4.45
CA GLU A 147 4.44 -7.07 -4.03
C GLU A 147 5.96 -6.98 -4.07
N ASP A 148 6.46 -5.97 -4.76
CA ASP A 148 7.86 -5.58 -4.79
C ASP A 148 8.07 -4.38 -3.90
N TYR A 149 9.15 -4.40 -3.13
CA TYR A 149 9.54 -3.33 -2.23
C TYR A 149 11.01 -2.96 -2.42
N ASN A 150 11.26 -1.67 -2.60
CA ASN A 150 12.61 -1.14 -2.74
C ASN A 150 12.81 0.06 -1.81
N THR A 151 14.00 0.18 -1.25
CA THR A 151 14.38 1.34 -0.43
C THR A 151 15.74 1.87 -0.83
N SER A 152 15.90 3.18 -0.74
CA SER A 152 17.20 3.81 -0.90
C SER A 152 17.40 4.95 0.10
N MET A 153 18.65 5.17 0.46
CA MET A 153 19.06 6.26 1.31
C MET A 153 20.23 7.00 0.66
N THR A 154 20.11 8.34 0.59
CA THR A 154 21.17 9.20 0.08
C THR A 154 21.47 10.28 1.10
N THR A 155 22.74 10.45 1.44
CA THR A 155 23.20 11.51 2.33
C THR A 155 24.14 12.45 1.59
N PHE A 156 24.06 13.72 1.95
CA PHE A 156 24.92 14.80 1.44
C PHE A 156 25.73 15.34 2.61
N THR A 157 27.02 15.24 2.50
CA THR A 157 27.98 15.87 3.42
C THR A 157 28.59 17.12 2.78
N LYS A 158 29.42 17.85 3.50
CA LYS A 158 30.17 19.00 2.95
C LYS A 158 31.02 18.61 1.73
N ASP A 159 31.59 17.43 1.75
CA ASP A 159 32.65 17.02 0.82
C ASP A 159 32.23 15.92 -0.14
N THR A 160 31.14 15.18 0.16
CA THR A 160 30.75 13.99 -0.63
C THR A 160 29.26 13.68 -0.54
N THR A 161 28.80 12.91 -1.51
CA THR A 161 27.45 12.28 -1.51
C THR A 161 27.63 10.79 -1.35
N ARG A 162 26.81 10.17 -0.52
CA ARG A 162 26.75 8.72 -0.35
C ARG A 162 25.36 8.22 -0.62
N ASN A 163 25.28 7.09 -1.28
CA ASN A 163 24.02 6.43 -1.61
C ASN A 163 24.15 4.95 -1.28
N ASP A 164 23.11 4.43 -0.67
CA ASP A 164 22.93 3.00 -0.46
C ASP A 164 21.50 2.62 -0.90
N ASN A 165 21.40 1.54 -1.64
CA ASN A 165 20.15 1.01 -2.15
C ASN A 165 20.10 -0.48 -1.82
N MET A 166 19.09 -0.87 -1.05
CA MET A 166 18.90 -2.27 -0.68
C MET A 166 18.45 -3.14 -1.85
N GLY A 167 18.11 -2.50 -3.00
CA GLY A 167 17.57 -3.20 -4.16
C GLY A 167 16.13 -3.68 -3.95
N TYR A 168 15.59 -4.33 -4.97
CA TYR A 168 14.32 -5.02 -4.83
C TYR A 168 14.54 -6.27 -3.98
N PHE A 169 13.80 -6.36 -2.87
CA PHE A 169 13.68 -7.62 -2.16
C PHE A 169 12.97 -8.63 -3.07
N ASN A 170 13.20 -9.93 -2.85
CA ASN A 170 12.43 -10.96 -3.55
C ASN A 170 10.94 -10.65 -3.43
N PRO A 171 10.17 -10.73 -4.54
CA PRO A 171 8.77 -10.44 -4.52
C PRO A 171 8.06 -11.16 -3.37
N PHE A 172 7.27 -10.42 -2.61
CA PHE A 172 6.50 -10.97 -1.51
C PHE A 172 5.12 -11.37 -2.01
N ASN A 173 4.82 -12.67 -1.95
CA ASN A 173 3.55 -13.21 -2.40
C ASN A 173 2.63 -13.48 -1.21
N TYR A 174 1.39 -12.98 -1.26
CA TYR A 174 0.39 -13.22 -0.24
C TYR A 174 -1.02 -13.28 -0.81
N ASN A 175 -1.95 -13.84 -0.01
CA ASN A 175 -3.34 -13.93 -0.37
C ASN A 175 -4.18 -12.95 0.46
N LEU A 176 -5.09 -12.24 -0.21
CA LEU A 176 -6.06 -11.35 0.41
C LEU A 176 -7.47 -11.85 0.13
N VAL A 177 -8.30 -11.91 1.17
CA VAL A 177 -9.69 -12.33 1.05
C VAL A 177 -10.60 -11.20 1.50
N THR A 178 -11.49 -10.74 0.60
CA THR A 178 -12.46 -9.69 0.93
C THR A 178 -13.68 -10.27 1.65
N PRO A 179 -14.46 -9.46 2.39
CA PRO A 179 -15.66 -9.94 3.06
C PRO A 179 -16.76 -10.38 2.09
N LEU A 180 -17.58 -11.34 2.54
CA LEU A 180 -18.89 -11.68 1.95
C LEU A 180 -19.80 -10.44 2.01
N LYS A 181 -20.54 -10.17 0.92
CA LYS A 181 -21.56 -9.11 0.88
C LYS A 181 -22.92 -9.70 0.57
N VAL A 182 -23.92 -9.35 1.37
CA VAL A 182 -25.32 -9.72 1.16
C VAL A 182 -26.14 -8.44 1.11
N SER A 183 -27.04 -8.35 0.14
CA SER A 183 -27.97 -7.22 0.00
C SER A 183 -29.38 -7.71 -0.17
N ILE A 184 -30.32 -7.02 0.46
CA ILE A 184 -31.75 -7.24 0.33
C ILE A 184 -32.39 -5.90 -0.06
N SER A 185 -33.32 -5.92 -1.00
CA SER A 185 -34.00 -4.74 -1.49
C SER A 185 -35.50 -4.99 -1.66
N ALA A 186 -36.28 -3.94 -1.50
CA ALA A 186 -37.69 -3.92 -1.80
C ALA A 186 -38.02 -2.65 -2.58
N SER A 187 -38.88 -2.75 -3.58
CA SER A 187 -39.37 -1.60 -4.36
C SER A 187 -40.88 -1.65 -4.54
N THR A 188 -41.51 -0.48 -4.50
CA THR A 188 -42.93 -0.32 -4.80
C THR A 188 -43.14 0.79 -5.83
N ASN A 189 -44.11 0.61 -6.73
CA ASN A 189 -44.47 1.58 -7.74
C ASN A 189 -45.86 2.13 -7.44
N PHE A 190 -45.96 3.42 -7.14
CA PHE A 190 -47.23 4.14 -6.95
C PHE A 190 -47.60 4.80 -8.27
N LYS A 191 -48.60 4.24 -8.97
CA LYS A 191 -49.03 4.67 -10.31
C LYS A 191 -49.67 6.07 -10.37
N ASN A 192 -49.78 6.81 -9.23
CA ASN A 192 -50.48 8.10 -9.14
C ASN A 192 -49.75 9.10 -8.23
N LEU A 193 -48.48 9.39 -8.51
CA LEU A 193 -47.86 10.59 -7.93
C LEU A 193 -47.36 11.49 -9.07
N LEU A 194 -48.27 11.90 -9.95
CA LEU A 194 -48.13 13.11 -10.74
C LEU A 194 -49.10 14.13 -10.12
N ILE A 195 -48.58 14.98 -9.27
CA ILE A 195 -49.15 16.29 -8.94
C ILE A 195 -48.34 17.30 -9.73
#